data_4b1b78c51aa2d38ed727f70f04227f64
#
_entry.id   4b1b78c51aa2d38ed727f70f04227f64
#
_cell.length_a   1.000
_cell.length_b   1.000
_cell.length_c   1.000
_cell.angle_alpha   90.00
_cell.angle_beta   90.00
_cell.angle_gamma   90.00
#
_symmetry.space_group_name_H-M   'P 1'
#
loop_
_entity.id
_entity.type
_entity.pdbx_description
1 polymer ?
#
loop_
_entity_poly.entity_id
_entity_poly.type
_entity_poly.pdbx_seq_one_letter_code
_entity_poly.pdbx_strand_id
1 'polypeptide(L)'
;MAVGAALAYSIAGSGNDALTSGLNDFSWVCIVIAAFPAAMLIMAGSFGLWRAGILSNSLFSVGVAVVVLVLLGGTTWASHGFWAPDGAYSRFISPIIGLVWIVVISGLLVMRAPSTAGPAERQAVPAP
;
A
#
# COMPACT_ATOMS: atom_id res chain seq x y z
N MET A 1 11.08 1.56 0.05
CA MET A 1 11.59 0.95 1.30
C MET A 1 13.09 0.62 1.24
N ALA A 2 13.62 0.08 0.15
CA ALA A 2 15.05 -0.26 0.04
C ALA A 2 16.01 0.92 0.25
N VAL A 3 15.68 2.11 -0.24
CA VAL A 3 16.55 3.32 -0.11
C VAL A 3 16.66 3.78 1.35
N GLY A 4 15.56 3.75 2.12
CA GLY A 4 15.58 4.12 3.54
C GLY A 4 16.39 3.14 4.39
N ALA A 5 16.29 1.84 4.10
CA ALA A 5 17.07 0.81 4.80
C ALA A 5 18.58 0.90 4.45
N ALA A 6 18.92 1.16 3.19
CA ALA A 6 20.30 1.35 2.75
C ALA A 6 20.93 2.61 3.37
N LEU A 7 20.18 3.70 3.44
CA LEU A 7 20.59 4.93 4.14
C LEU A 7 20.80 4.66 5.64
N ALA A 8 19.85 4.04 6.34
CA ALA A 8 19.98 3.70 7.75
C ALA A 8 21.21 2.83 8.03
N TYR A 9 21.51 1.87 7.14
CA TYR A 9 22.69 1.00 7.28
C TYR A 9 24.02 1.77 7.09
N SER A 10 24.09 2.67 6.08
CA SER A 10 25.30 3.46 5.83
C SER A 10 25.60 4.47 6.95
N ILE A 11 24.58 4.94 7.66
CA ILE A 11 24.67 5.90 8.75
C ILE A 11 25.17 5.24 10.03
N ALA A 12 24.72 4.03 10.33
CA ALA A 12 25.15 3.29 11.52
C ALA A 12 26.67 3.09 11.58
N GLY A 13 27.36 3.17 10.42
CA GLY A 13 28.82 3.07 10.32
C GLY A 13 29.60 4.39 10.41
N SER A 14 28.92 5.56 10.40
CA SER A 14 29.61 6.84 10.25
C SER A 14 30.14 7.49 11.53
N GLY A 15 29.68 7.06 12.71
CA GLY A 15 30.12 7.58 14.00
C GLY A 15 29.81 9.06 14.27
N ASN A 16 28.96 9.69 13.43
CA ASN A 16 28.57 11.10 13.54
C ASN A 16 27.09 11.21 13.94
N ASP A 17 26.83 11.48 15.21
CA ASP A 17 25.48 11.51 15.80
C ASP A 17 24.54 12.52 15.11
N ALA A 18 25.05 13.67 14.69
CA ALA A 18 24.24 14.69 14.00
C ALA A 18 23.80 14.23 12.61
N LEU A 19 24.69 13.56 11.87
CA LEU A 19 24.39 13.00 10.56
C LEU A 19 23.41 11.84 10.69
N THR A 20 23.59 10.99 11.70
CA THR A 20 22.72 9.85 12.00
C THR A 20 21.30 10.32 12.31
N SER A 21 21.14 11.34 13.15
CA SER A 21 19.84 11.91 13.48
C SER A 21 19.16 12.52 12.25
N GLY A 22 19.84 13.38 11.48
CA GLY A 22 19.26 14.04 10.32
C GLY A 22 18.83 13.07 9.21
N LEU A 23 19.59 12.01 8.99
CA LEU A 23 19.24 11.00 7.99
C LEU A 23 18.14 10.06 8.47
N ASN A 24 18.06 9.77 9.76
CA ASN A 24 16.93 9.07 10.34
C ASN A 24 15.62 9.86 10.16
N ASP A 25 15.66 11.16 10.45
CA ASP A 25 14.50 12.05 10.26
C ASP A 25 14.08 12.12 8.79
N PHE A 26 15.05 12.22 7.87
CA PHE A 26 14.78 12.20 6.44
C PHE A 26 14.16 10.86 5.99
N SER A 27 14.62 9.73 6.54
CA SER A 27 14.02 8.42 6.26
C SER A 27 12.55 8.37 6.67
N TRP A 28 12.20 8.91 7.85
CA TRP A 28 10.81 8.99 8.31
C TRP A 28 9.96 9.89 7.42
N VAL A 29 10.45 11.03 7.00
CA VAL A 29 9.76 11.91 6.05
C VAL A 29 9.47 11.19 4.73
N CYS A 30 10.41 10.41 4.21
CA CYS A 30 10.20 9.61 3.00
C CYS A 30 9.10 8.55 3.18
N ILE A 31 9.02 7.89 4.35
CA ILE A 31 7.99 6.91 4.67
C ILE A 31 6.61 7.58 4.73
N VAL A 32 6.51 8.74 5.37
CA VAL A 32 5.27 9.52 5.47
C VAL A 32 4.78 9.96 4.08
N ILE A 33 5.68 10.49 3.25
CA ILE A 33 5.35 10.91 1.88
C ILE A 33 4.88 9.70 1.04
N ALA A 34 5.46 8.51 1.23
CA ALA A 34 5.06 7.30 0.52
C ALA A 34 3.63 6.84 0.82
N ALA A 35 3.00 7.30 1.90
CA ALA A 35 1.60 7.01 2.21
C ALA A 35 0.64 7.61 1.17
N PHE A 36 0.95 8.77 0.58
CA PHE A 36 0.10 9.40 -0.42
C PHE A 36 -0.02 8.58 -1.72
N PRO A 37 1.07 8.20 -2.41
CA PRO A 37 0.96 7.35 -3.59
C PRO A 37 0.39 5.97 -3.26
N ALA A 38 0.64 5.41 -2.07
CA ALA A 38 0.02 4.17 -1.64
C ALA A 38 -1.51 4.30 -1.51
N ALA A 39 -1.98 5.37 -0.89
CA ALA A 39 -3.41 5.65 -0.76
C ALA A 39 -4.08 5.85 -2.14
N MET A 40 -3.41 6.56 -3.06
CA MET A 40 -3.88 6.73 -4.44
C MET A 40 -3.98 5.39 -5.18
N LEU A 41 -2.99 4.52 -5.03
CA LEU A 41 -3.01 3.19 -5.64
C LEU A 41 -4.17 2.34 -5.10
N ILE A 42 -4.37 2.33 -3.79
CA ILE A 42 -5.47 1.62 -3.13
C ILE A 42 -6.82 2.17 -3.62
N MET A 43 -6.96 3.48 -3.71
CA MET A 43 -8.19 4.12 -4.19
C MET A 43 -8.48 3.78 -5.65
N ALA A 44 -7.49 3.93 -6.53
CA ALA A 44 -7.63 3.61 -7.95
C ALA A 44 -7.98 2.14 -8.18
N GLY A 45 -7.31 1.22 -7.47
CA GLY A 45 -7.60 -0.21 -7.52
C GLY A 45 -9.02 -0.53 -7.04
N SER A 46 -9.42 0.01 -5.89
CA SER A 46 -10.76 -0.19 -5.33
C SER A 46 -11.84 0.36 -6.24
N PHE A 47 -11.65 1.54 -6.81
CA PHE A 47 -12.58 2.17 -7.74
C PHE A 47 -12.69 1.39 -9.07
N GLY A 48 -11.55 0.96 -9.63
CA GLY A 48 -11.53 0.16 -10.85
C GLY A 48 -12.29 -1.16 -10.69
N LEU A 49 -12.06 -1.86 -9.59
CA LEU A 49 -12.73 -3.12 -9.29
C LEU A 49 -14.22 -2.95 -8.98
N TRP A 50 -14.60 -1.84 -8.35
CA TRP A 50 -16.01 -1.50 -8.15
C TRP A 50 -16.71 -1.21 -9.49
N ARG A 51 -16.10 -0.42 -10.38
CA ARG A 51 -16.61 -0.15 -11.73
C ARG A 51 -16.73 -1.43 -12.58
N ALA A 52 -15.83 -2.37 -12.39
CA ALA A 52 -15.87 -3.67 -13.05
C ALA A 52 -16.93 -4.63 -12.47
N GLY A 53 -17.68 -4.22 -11.44
CA GLY A 53 -18.68 -5.07 -10.78
C GLY A 53 -18.08 -6.19 -9.92
N ILE A 54 -16.77 -6.16 -9.67
CA ILE A 54 -16.07 -7.15 -8.86
C ILE A 54 -16.25 -6.85 -7.37
N LEU A 55 -16.22 -5.58 -6.97
CA LEU A 55 -16.49 -5.15 -5.60
C LEU A 55 -17.97 -4.76 -5.41
N SER A 56 -18.55 -5.22 -4.30
CA SER A 56 -19.84 -4.70 -3.83
C SER A 56 -19.68 -3.27 -3.29
N ASN A 57 -20.79 -2.53 -3.20
CA ASN A 57 -20.79 -1.17 -2.63
C ASN A 57 -20.25 -1.15 -1.19
N SER A 58 -20.55 -2.17 -0.39
CA SER A 58 -20.04 -2.27 0.98
C SER A 58 -18.52 -2.43 1.01
N LEU A 59 -17.96 -3.30 0.16
CA LEU A 59 -16.51 -3.49 0.07
C LEU A 59 -15.81 -2.24 -0.47
N PHE A 60 -16.42 -1.54 -1.42
CA PHE A 60 -15.89 -0.25 -1.89
C PHE A 60 -15.83 0.78 -0.76
N SER A 61 -16.88 0.89 0.08
CA SER A 61 -16.88 1.78 1.24
C SER A 61 -15.77 1.43 2.25
N VAL A 62 -15.51 0.14 2.47
CA VAL A 62 -14.37 -0.30 3.29
C VAL A 62 -13.05 0.13 2.65
N GLY A 63 -12.91 0.00 1.32
CA GLY A 63 -11.72 0.49 0.60
C GLY A 63 -11.48 1.98 0.79
N VAL A 64 -12.53 2.80 0.73
CA VAL A 64 -12.46 4.25 1.01
C VAL A 64 -12.00 4.50 2.45
N ALA A 65 -12.55 3.77 3.42
CA ALA A 65 -12.13 3.89 4.82
C ALA A 65 -10.65 3.52 5.01
N VAL A 66 -10.16 2.47 4.34
CA VAL A 66 -8.74 2.10 4.33
C VAL A 66 -7.87 3.23 3.77
N VAL A 67 -8.27 3.87 2.67
CA VAL A 67 -7.55 5.02 2.09
C VAL A 67 -7.45 6.16 3.10
N VAL A 68 -8.54 6.49 3.78
CA VAL A 68 -8.55 7.54 4.83
C VAL A 68 -7.59 7.18 5.97
N LEU A 69 -7.61 5.94 6.45
CA LEU A 69 -6.71 5.48 7.50
C LEU A 69 -5.24 5.51 7.06
N VAL A 70 -4.93 5.14 5.83
CA VAL A 70 -3.57 5.23 5.28
C VAL A 70 -3.12 6.69 5.17
N LEU A 71 -3.99 7.58 4.69
CA LEU A 71 -3.71 9.02 4.63
C LEU A 71 -3.49 9.64 6.01
N LEU A 72 -4.26 9.23 7.02
CA LEU A 72 -4.03 9.67 8.41
C LEU A 72 -2.64 9.27 8.91
N GLY A 73 -2.12 8.13 8.47
CA GLY A 73 -0.74 7.72 8.76
C GLY A 73 0.32 8.56 8.05
N GLY A 74 -0.04 9.21 6.93
CA GLY A 74 0.81 10.15 6.19
C GLY A 74 0.72 11.59 6.70
N THR A 75 -0.25 11.92 7.55
CA THR A 75 -0.42 13.24 8.14
C THR A 75 0.02 13.21 9.60
N THR A 76 1.15 13.85 9.89
CA THR A 76 1.69 13.89 11.24
C THR A 76 1.10 15.08 11.98
N TRP A 77 0.21 14.80 12.93
CA TRP A 77 -0.49 15.82 13.71
C TRP A 77 0.20 16.16 15.02
N ALA A 78 1.15 15.34 15.47
CA ALA A 78 1.83 15.49 16.73
C ALA A 78 3.34 15.38 16.58
N SER A 79 4.08 16.17 17.34
CA SER A 79 5.55 16.08 17.41
C SER A 79 6.04 14.88 18.21
N HIS A 80 5.20 14.31 19.08
CA HIS A 80 5.54 13.17 19.94
C HIS A 80 4.34 12.25 20.18
N GLY A 81 4.61 10.97 20.45
CA GLY A 81 3.62 10.00 20.88
C GLY A 81 3.04 9.14 19.74
N PHE A 82 1.85 8.60 19.95
CA PHE A 82 1.21 7.63 19.05
C PHE A 82 1.01 8.15 17.61
N TRP A 83 0.72 9.45 17.47
CA TRP A 83 0.44 10.13 16.20
C TRP A 83 1.66 10.85 15.62
N ALA A 84 2.83 10.68 16.21
CA ALA A 84 4.07 11.22 15.67
C ALA A 84 4.50 10.47 14.39
N PRO A 85 5.38 11.07 13.56
CA PRO A 85 5.91 10.41 12.36
C PRO A 85 6.56 9.06 12.67
N ASP A 86 7.25 8.96 13.80
CA ASP A 86 7.88 7.78 14.37
C ASP A 86 6.96 6.96 15.28
N GLY A 87 5.71 7.42 15.46
CA GLY A 87 4.72 6.79 16.33
C GLY A 87 4.23 5.43 15.83
N ALA A 88 3.63 4.66 16.74
CA ALA A 88 3.16 3.31 16.45
C ALA A 88 2.11 3.27 15.33
N TYR A 89 1.30 4.32 15.17
CA TYR A 89 0.30 4.38 14.11
C TYR A 89 0.94 4.40 12.72
N SER A 90 1.82 5.35 12.46
CA SER A 90 2.49 5.52 11.16
C SER A 90 3.43 4.34 10.85
N ARG A 91 4.08 3.80 11.88
CA ARG A 91 5.07 2.76 11.74
C ARG A 91 4.49 1.38 11.48
N PHE A 92 3.38 1.03 12.16
CA PHE A 92 2.82 -0.32 12.14
C PHE A 92 1.39 -0.37 11.62
N ILE A 93 0.49 0.47 12.15
CA ILE A 93 -0.95 0.34 11.91
C ILE A 93 -1.27 0.72 10.46
N SER A 94 -0.83 1.87 9.99
CA SER A 94 -1.11 2.35 8.64
C SER A 94 -0.61 1.38 7.54
N PRO A 95 0.65 0.92 7.53
CA PRO A 95 1.12 -0.02 6.51
C PRO A 95 0.46 -1.40 6.61
N ILE A 96 0.16 -1.90 7.82
CA ILE A 96 -0.54 -3.18 8.00
C ILE A 96 -1.94 -3.12 7.41
N ILE A 97 -2.71 -2.06 7.69
CA ILE A 97 -4.05 -1.88 7.13
C ILE A 97 -4.00 -1.87 5.60
N GLY A 98 -3.06 -1.13 5.01
CA GLY A 98 -2.87 -1.10 3.56
C GLY A 98 -2.53 -2.46 2.96
N LEU A 99 -1.61 -3.21 3.58
CA LEU A 99 -1.23 -4.55 3.15
C LEU A 99 -2.37 -5.55 3.25
N VAL A 100 -3.11 -5.55 4.37
CA VAL A 100 -4.30 -6.41 4.54
C VAL A 100 -5.31 -6.15 3.44
N TRP A 101 -5.57 -4.89 3.11
CA TRP A 101 -6.48 -4.53 2.03
C TRP A 101 -6.00 -5.04 0.67
N ILE A 102 -4.71 -4.90 0.36
CA ILE A 102 -4.12 -5.43 -0.88
C ILE A 102 -4.30 -6.95 -0.97
N VAL A 103 -4.07 -7.67 0.13
CA VAL A 103 -4.27 -9.13 0.18
C VAL A 103 -5.73 -9.49 -0.06
N VAL A 104 -6.68 -8.77 0.56
CA VAL A 104 -8.11 -8.98 0.35
C VAL A 104 -8.50 -8.78 -1.12
N ILE A 105 -8.08 -7.68 -1.74
CA ILE A 105 -8.35 -7.41 -3.15
C ILE A 105 -7.71 -8.47 -4.06
N SER A 106 -6.46 -8.84 -3.79
CA SER A 106 -5.75 -9.86 -4.56
C SER A 106 -6.45 -11.23 -4.48
N GLY A 107 -6.90 -11.61 -3.29
CA GLY A 107 -7.69 -12.83 -3.08
C GLY A 107 -9.00 -12.81 -3.86
N LEU A 108 -9.72 -11.70 -3.83
CA LEU A 108 -10.98 -11.55 -4.59
C LEU A 108 -10.76 -11.63 -6.11
N LEU A 109 -9.67 -11.06 -6.61
CA LEU A 109 -9.30 -11.15 -8.02
C LEU A 109 -9.00 -12.59 -8.45
N VAL A 110 -8.24 -13.32 -7.65
CA VAL A 110 -7.92 -14.73 -7.92
C VAL A 110 -9.19 -15.59 -7.90
N MET A 111 -10.08 -15.36 -6.94
CA MET A 111 -11.33 -16.13 -6.81
C MET A 111 -12.33 -15.83 -7.94
N ARG A 112 -12.29 -14.65 -8.54
CA ARG A 112 -13.20 -14.22 -9.61
C ARG A 112 -12.55 -14.19 -11.00
N ALA A 113 -11.27 -14.55 -11.11
CA ALA A 113 -10.62 -14.71 -12.40
C ALA A 113 -11.40 -15.76 -13.22
N PRO A 114 -11.91 -15.42 -14.42
CA PRO A 114 -12.54 -16.43 -15.26
C PRO A 114 -11.50 -17.51 -15.54
N SER A 115 -11.87 -18.77 -15.30
CA SER A 115 -11.06 -19.89 -15.74
C SER A 115 -10.80 -19.72 -17.23
N THR A 116 -9.57 -19.38 -17.60
CA THR A 116 -9.15 -19.38 -19.00
C THR A 116 -9.17 -20.82 -19.46
N ALA A 117 -10.37 -21.30 -19.82
CA ALA A 117 -10.50 -22.49 -20.65
C ALA A 117 -9.66 -22.23 -21.90
N GLY A 118 -8.66 -23.06 -22.09
CA GLY A 118 -7.56 -22.83 -23.02
C GLY A 118 -8.02 -22.53 -24.45
N PRO A 119 -7.23 -21.77 -25.21
CA PRO A 119 -7.53 -21.40 -26.58
C PRO A 119 -7.55 -22.60 -27.56
N ALA A 120 -7.29 -23.79 -27.13
CA ALA A 120 -7.18 -24.99 -27.96
C ALA A 120 -8.51 -25.50 -28.54
N GLU A 121 -9.67 -25.11 -27.96
CA GLU A 121 -10.94 -25.70 -28.39
C GLU A 121 -11.71 -24.88 -29.44
N ARG A 122 -11.21 -23.70 -29.81
CA ARG A 122 -11.86 -22.84 -30.81
C ARG A 122 -11.35 -23.01 -32.25
N GLN A 123 -10.35 -23.90 -32.50
CA GLN A 123 -9.80 -24.09 -33.84
C GLN A 123 -10.29 -25.35 -34.55
N ALA A 124 -11.20 -26.10 -33.96
CA ALA A 124 -11.84 -27.21 -34.66
C ALA A 124 -13.10 -26.73 -35.42
N VAL A 125 -12.93 -25.79 -36.35
CA VAL A 125 -13.92 -25.57 -37.41
C VAL A 125 -13.53 -26.48 -38.55
N PRO A 126 -14.31 -27.52 -38.88
CA PRO A 126 -14.05 -28.32 -40.07
C PRO A 126 -14.28 -27.44 -41.30
N ALA A 127 -13.27 -27.37 -42.15
CA ALA A 127 -13.41 -26.76 -43.47
C ALA A 127 -14.43 -27.54 -44.30
N PRO A 128 -15.21 -26.88 -45.20
CA PRO A 128 -16.20 -27.49 -46.05
C PRO A 128 -15.62 -28.42 -47.09
#